data_97e20e948ad623900801ac56a786f0c0
#
_entry.id   97e20e948ad623900801ac56a786f0c0
#
_cell.length_a   1.000
_cell.length_b   1.000
_cell.length_c   1.000
_cell.angle_alpha   90.00
_cell.angle_beta   90.00
_cell.angle_gamma   90.00
#
_symmetry.space_group_name_H-M   'P 1'
#
loop_
_entity.id
_entity.type
_entity.pdbx_description
1 polymer ?
#
loop_
_entity_poly.entity_id
_entity_poly.type
_entity_poly.pdbx_seq_one_letter_code
_entity_poly.pdbx_strand_id
1 'polypeptide(L)'
;MRVFPGACLLLLCASGSSAQTAAPYSTEVVSLPSGALRLRALVGRPDGPGPFPAYISNHGSMTTLEASRPPRTQITKGSLPDTLARRGFVVLVLARRGYMGSEGTATTYSQGHGSGGYSGRRASDVMRGAEEEAGDVVAALEYLQTLPSVDPERISVGGVSLGGLVSIMAASRDARFKAVISMAGGYRQGGQGGVDEAWPLVQGVWKNGAQKIRAPVLILWSKNDMIIDEGEGRQLEKELRRTGKSVEMKVYPAFRDNGHFLFSRAEGYPVYIPDAVSFLETHLMR
;
A
#
# COMPACT_ATOMS: atom_id res chain seq x y z
N MET A 1 11.36 7.12 74.26
CA MET A 1 11.09 7.67 72.92
C MET A 1 11.45 6.58 71.91
N ARG A 2 10.47 5.85 71.39
CA ARG A 2 10.67 4.74 70.43
C ARG A 2 10.22 5.27 69.06
N VAL A 3 11.14 5.26 68.10
CA VAL A 3 10.90 5.65 66.71
C VAL A 3 10.57 4.38 65.92
N PHE A 4 9.38 4.33 65.31
CA PHE A 4 9.00 3.28 64.33
C PHE A 4 9.44 3.67 62.94
N PRO A 5 10.06 2.81 62.15
CA PRO A 5 10.29 3.07 60.69
C PRO A 5 9.05 2.70 59.90
N GLY A 6 8.55 3.68 59.17
CA GLY A 6 7.46 3.50 58.20
C GLY A 6 7.94 2.69 56.98
N ALA A 7 7.28 1.58 56.69
CA ALA A 7 7.48 0.83 55.48
C ALA A 7 6.74 1.49 54.30
N CYS A 8 7.51 1.95 53.30
CA CYS A 8 6.96 2.49 52.06
C CYS A 8 6.65 1.30 51.12
N LEU A 9 5.38 1.05 50.89
CA LEU A 9 4.90 0.00 50.01
C LEU A 9 4.92 0.53 48.56
N LEU A 10 5.94 0.19 47.78
CA LEU A 10 6.00 0.44 46.35
C LEU A 10 5.02 -0.48 45.61
N LEU A 11 3.89 0.06 45.17
CA LEU A 11 3.02 -0.62 44.22
C LEU A 11 3.69 -0.61 42.84
N LEU A 12 4.25 -1.74 42.44
CA LEU A 12 4.62 -2.00 41.05
C LEU A 12 3.35 -2.23 40.23
N CYS A 13 2.91 -1.20 39.49
CA CYS A 13 1.95 -1.37 38.42
C CYS A 13 2.62 -2.14 37.28
N ALA A 14 2.45 -3.46 37.24
CA ALA A 14 2.77 -4.27 36.08
C ALA A 14 1.78 -3.91 34.96
N SER A 15 2.20 -3.05 34.02
CA SER A 15 1.52 -2.87 32.75
C SER A 15 1.67 -4.14 31.92
N GLY A 16 0.75 -5.07 32.12
CA GLY A 16 0.61 -6.26 31.31
C GLY A 16 0.25 -5.84 29.89
N SER A 17 1.24 -5.83 28.99
CA SER A 17 0.99 -5.84 27.56
C SER A 17 0.31 -7.17 27.25
N SER A 18 -1.02 -7.17 27.18
CA SER A 18 -1.77 -8.31 26.66
C SER A 18 -1.37 -8.47 25.20
N ALA A 19 -0.59 -9.50 24.89
CA ALA A 19 -0.40 -9.93 23.51
C ALA A 19 -1.79 -10.22 22.92
N GLN A 20 -2.30 -9.28 22.16
CA GLN A 20 -3.59 -9.41 21.49
C GLN A 20 -3.47 -10.59 20.54
N THR A 21 -4.11 -11.71 20.89
CA THR A 21 -4.16 -12.91 20.05
C THR A 21 -4.74 -12.48 18.71
N ALA A 22 -3.97 -12.68 17.62
CA ALA A 22 -4.38 -12.29 16.29
C ALA A 22 -5.74 -12.91 15.95
N ALA A 23 -6.75 -12.07 15.68
CA ALA A 23 -8.10 -12.53 15.39
C ALA A 23 -8.12 -13.38 14.11
N PRO A 24 -8.94 -14.44 14.05
CA PRO A 24 -9.17 -15.19 12.83
C PRO A 24 -9.87 -14.30 11.77
N TYR A 25 -9.67 -14.63 10.51
CA TYR A 25 -10.35 -13.99 9.40
C TYR A 25 -10.58 -15.01 8.28
N SER A 26 -11.61 -14.81 7.49
CA SER A 26 -11.91 -15.59 6.29
C SER A 26 -11.41 -14.91 5.03
N THR A 27 -11.22 -15.68 3.93
CA THR A 27 -10.83 -15.13 2.62
C THR A 27 -11.80 -15.57 1.54
N GLU A 28 -12.12 -14.66 0.62
CA GLU A 28 -13.00 -14.90 -0.51
C GLU A 28 -12.46 -14.22 -1.77
N VAL A 29 -12.46 -14.93 -2.90
CA VAL A 29 -12.18 -14.34 -4.21
C VAL A 29 -13.47 -13.73 -4.76
N VAL A 30 -13.44 -12.44 -5.00
CA VAL A 30 -14.59 -11.68 -5.50
C VAL A 30 -14.34 -11.16 -6.92
N SER A 31 -15.43 -10.81 -7.60
CA SER A 31 -15.41 -10.07 -8.86
C SER A 31 -16.11 -8.74 -8.65
N LEU A 32 -15.45 -7.65 -9.01
CA LEU A 32 -16.02 -6.30 -8.88
C LEU A 32 -16.03 -5.57 -10.24
N PRO A 33 -17.01 -4.70 -10.51
CA PRO A 33 -17.05 -3.93 -11.74
C PRO A 33 -16.06 -2.76 -11.70
N SER A 34 -15.43 -2.46 -12.84
CA SER A 34 -14.64 -1.24 -13.08
C SER A 34 -14.96 -0.74 -14.50
N GLY A 35 -15.93 0.14 -14.62
CA GLY A 35 -16.51 0.51 -15.90
C GLY A 35 -17.10 -0.72 -16.61
N ALA A 36 -16.62 -0.99 -17.84
CA ALA A 36 -17.02 -2.17 -18.61
C ALA A 36 -16.26 -3.45 -18.22
N LEU A 37 -15.25 -3.36 -17.35
CA LEU A 37 -14.40 -4.50 -16.97
C LEU A 37 -14.89 -5.17 -15.68
N ARG A 38 -14.57 -6.46 -15.55
CA ARG A 38 -14.67 -7.20 -14.31
C ARG A 38 -13.28 -7.49 -13.76
N LEU A 39 -13.04 -6.98 -12.57
CA LEU A 39 -11.76 -7.19 -11.88
C LEU A 39 -11.89 -8.28 -10.85
N ARG A 40 -10.78 -8.94 -10.56
CA ARG A 40 -10.66 -9.92 -9.48
C ARG A 40 -10.00 -9.29 -8.27
N ALA A 41 -10.48 -9.66 -7.10
CA ALA A 41 -9.83 -9.30 -5.84
C ALA A 41 -9.95 -10.43 -4.83
N LEU A 42 -9.01 -10.49 -3.89
CA LEU A 42 -9.08 -11.34 -2.72
C LEU A 42 -9.46 -10.47 -1.53
N VAL A 43 -10.60 -10.76 -0.91
CA VAL A 43 -11.08 -10.04 0.28
C VAL A 43 -10.82 -10.90 1.51
N GLY A 44 -10.10 -10.34 2.48
CA GLY A 44 -9.96 -10.89 3.83
C GLY A 44 -10.91 -10.18 4.77
N ARG A 45 -11.76 -10.93 5.47
CA ARG A 45 -12.76 -10.38 6.41
C ARG A 45 -12.49 -10.87 7.81
N PRO A 46 -12.28 -9.97 8.78
CA PRO A 46 -12.23 -10.35 10.19
C PRO A 46 -13.52 -11.02 10.63
N ASP A 47 -13.42 -11.94 11.57
CA ASP A 47 -14.59 -12.48 12.25
C ASP A 47 -15.21 -11.44 13.18
N GLY A 48 -16.54 -11.39 13.25
CA GLY A 48 -17.27 -10.48 14.13
C GLY A 48 -18.29 -9.59 13.40
N PRO A 49 -19.03 -8.77 14.14
CA PRO A 49 -20.19 -8.05 13.60
C PRO A 49 -19.82 -6.84 12.72
N GLY A 50 -18.61 -6.29 12.79
CA GLY A 50 -18.26 -5.05 12.09
C GLY A 50 -19.10 -3.84 12.55
N PRO A 51 -19.17 -2.73 11.78
CA PRO A 51 -18.39 -2.52 10.56
C PRO A 51 -16.92 -2.24 10.85
N PHE A 52 -16.03 -2.78 10.02
CA PHE A 52 -14.59 -2.68 10.16
C PHE A 52 -13.99 -1.60 9.25
N PRO A 53 -12.88 -0.97 9.63
CA PRO A 53 -12.08 -0.20 8.68
C PRO A 53 -11.56 -1.10 7.56
N ALA A 54 -11.23 -0.52 6.41
CA ALA A 54 -10.76 -1.30 5.27
C ALA A 54 -9.44 -0.77 4.68
N TYR A 55 -8.70 -1.69 4.06
CA TYR A 55 -7.46 -1.39 3.36
C TYR A 55 -7.43 -2.04 1.97
N ILE A 56 -7.21 -1.23 0.93
CA ILE A 56 -6.99 -1.70 -0.43
C ILE A 56 -5.50 -1.83 -0.67
N SER A 57 -5.04 -3.06 -0.99
CA SER A 57 -3.65 -3.38 -1.26
C SER A 57 -3.39 -3.47 -2.76
N ASN A 58 -2.49 -2.62 -3.28
CA ASN A 58 -2.09 -2.59 -4.68
C ASN A 58 -0.72 -3.23 -4.88
N HIS A 59 -0.64 -4.19 -5.80
CA HIS A 59 0.62 -4.83 -6.20
C HIS A 59 1.50 -3.88 -7.02
N GLY A 60 2.81 -4.15 -7.06
CA GLY A 60 3.76 -3.49 -7.96
C GLY A 60 3.59 -3.93 -9.41
N SER A 61 4.58 -3.62 -10.23
CA SER A 61 4.70 -4.19 -11.58
C SER A 61 4.93 -5.69 -11.50
N MET A 62 4.39 -6.44 -12.45
CA MET A 62 4.52 -7.89 -12.53
C MET A 62 5.09 -8.30 -13.89
N THR A 63 5.78 -9.44 -13.92
CA THR A 63 6.14 -10.10 -15.17
C THR A 63 4.88 -10.64 -15.87
N THR A 64 4.95 -10.90 -17.17
CA THR A 64 3.85 -11.52 -17.93
C THR A 64 3.41 -12.85 -17.29
N LEU A 65 4.37 -13.65 -16.83
CA LEU A 65 4.08 -14.92 -16.16
C LEU A 65 3.33 -14.72 -14.83
N GLU A 66 3.70 -13.72 -14.04
CA GLU A 66 3.02 -13.42 -12.78
C GLU A 66 1.62 -12.87 -13.02
N ALA A 67 1.46 -12.00 -14.02
CA ALA A 67 0.17 -11.42 -14.39
C ALA A 67 -0.82 -12.47 -14.91
N SER A 68 -0.34 -13.51 -15.63
CA SER A 68 -1.17 -14.60 -16.16
C SER A 68 -1.56 -15.66 -15.12
N ARG A 69 -1.02 -15.59 -13.89
CA ARG A 69 -1.41 -16.54 -12.82
C ARG A 69 -2.90 -16.38 -12.46
N PRO A 70 -3.54 -17.45 -11.99
CA PRO A 70 -4.90 -17.35 -11.47
C PRO A 70 -4.95 -16.41 -10.26
N PRO A 71 -6.14 -15.88 -9.92
CA PRO A 71 -6.33 -15.10 -8.71
C PRO A 71 -5.80 -15.85 -7.48
N ARG A 72 -5.16 -15.13 -6.58
CA ARG A 72 -4.77 -15.72 -5.30
C ARG A 72 -6.02 -16.06 -4.49
N THR A 73 -5.99 -17.20 -3.84
CA THR A 73 -7.07 -17.66 -2.95
C THR A 73 -6.76 -17.45 -1.48
N GLN A 74 -5.53 -17.06 -1.17
CA GLN A 74 -5.08 -16.81 0.19
C GLN A 74 -4.19 -15.56 0.26
N ILE A 75 -4.33 -14.81 1.34
CA ILE A 75 -3.44 -13.69 1.66
C ILE A 75 -2.09 -14.27 2.12
N THR A 76 -1.00 -13.70 1.65
CA THR A 76 0.34 -14.15 2.04
C THR A 76 0.55 -13.94 3.53
N LYS A 77 0.80 -15.03 4.26
CA LYS A 77 1.01 -15.03 5.72
C LYS A 77 2.13 -14.06 6.11
N GLY A 78 1.88 -13.28 7.15
CA GLY A 78 2.82 -12.28 7.68
C GLY A 78 2.92 -10.99 6.87
N SER A 79 2.30 -10.90 5.68
CA SER A 79 2.27 -9.66 4.89
C SER A 79 1.44 -8.56 5.57
N LEU A 80 1.56 -7.32 5.09
CA LEU A 80 0.73 -6.22 5.62
C LEU A 80 -0.77 -6.52 5.53
N PRO A 81 -1.33 -7.02 4.40
CA PRO A 81 -2.74 -7.43 4.35
C PRO A 81 -3.11 -8.51 5.39
N ASP A 82 -2.29 -9.55 5.59
CA ASP A 82 -2.54 -10.58 6.61
C ASP A 82 -2.53 -9.98 8.03
N THR A 83 -1.55 -9.13 8.30
CA THR A 83 -1.43 -8.45 9.60
C THR A 83 -2.63 -7.55 9.89
N LEU A 84 -3.08 -6.79 8.90
CA LEU A 84 -4.24 -5.90 9.03
C LEU A 84 -5.55 -6.70 9.21
N ALA A 85 -5.75 -7.78 8.44
CA ALA A 85 -6.93 -8.63 8.60
C ALA A 85 -7.02 -9.19 10.02
N ARG A 86 -5.91 -9.65 10.59
CA ARG A 86 -5.82 -10.12 11.99
C ARG A 86 -6.00 -9.02 13.04
N ARG A 87 -5.93 -7.76 12.64
CA ARG A 87 -6.13 -6.58 13.49
C ARG A 87 -7.49 -5.91 13.30
N GLY A 88 -8.41 -6.59 12.63
CA GLY A 88 -9.78 -6.11 12.48
C GLY A 88 -9.99 -5.16 11.29
N PHE A 89 -9.16 -5.25 10.26
CA PHE A 89 -9.41 -4.57 8.99
C PHE A 89 -10.00 -5.53 7.97
N VAL A 90 -11.01 -5.11 7.22
CA VAL A 90 -11.31 -5.75 5.95
C VAL A 90 -10.19 -5.38 4.97
N VAL A 91 -9.56 -6.37 4.36
CA VAL A 91 -8.49 -6.13 3.39
C VAL A 91 -8.93 -6.59 2.00
N LEU A 92 -8.68 -5.76 0.98
CA LEU A 92 -8.94 -6.09 -0.41
C LEU A 92 -7.61 -6.06 -1.18
N VAL A 93 -7.13 -7.24 -1.58
CA VAL A 93 -5.94 -7.38 -2.43
C VAL A 93 -6.41 -7.35 -3.88
N LEU A 94 -6.25 -6.20 -4.53
CA LEU A 94 -6.76 -5.95 -5.87
C LEU A 94 -5.82 -6.54 -6.93
N ALA A 95 -6.37 -7.34 -7.84
CA ALA A 95 -5.78 -7.60 -9.13
C ALA A 95 -6.28 -6.52 -10.10
N ARG A 96 -5.45 -5.51 -10.40
CA ARG A 96 -5.83 -4.45 -11.34
C ARG A 96 -6.05 -5.02 -12.75
N ARG A 97 -6.58 -4.23 -13.68
CA ARG A 97 -6.88 -4.65 -15.06
C ARG A 97 -5.73 -5.41 -15.73
N GLY A 98 -6.04 -6.53 -16.37
CA GLY A 98 -5.08 -7.37 -17.08
C GLY A 98 -4.17 -8.23 -16.20
N TYR A 99 -4.34 -8.21 -14.87
CA TYR A 99 -3.56 -9.04 -13.93
C TYR A 99 -4.42 -10.12 -13.28
N MET A 100 -3.84 -11.30 -13.07
CA MET A 100 -4.39 -12.40 -12.25
C MET A 100 -5.88 -12.69 -12.48
N GLY A 101 -6.30 -12.74 -13.75
CA GLY A 101 -7.67 -13.06 -14.16
C GLY A 101 -8.64 -11.88 -14.16
N SER A 102 -8.19 -10.65 -13.90
CA SER A 102 -8.94 -9.44 -14.18
C SER A 102 -8.97 -9.16 -15.67
N GLU A 103 -10.11 -8.66 -16.17
CA GLU A 103 -10.27 -8.25 -17.56
C GLU A 103 -9.44 -6.99 -17.88
N GLY A 104 -9.31 -6.69 -19.17
CA GLY A 104 -8.56 -5.54 -19.68
C GLY A 104 -7.10 -5.87 -19.97
N THR A 105 -6.30 -4.82 -20.11
CA THR A 105 -4.88 -4.94 -20.47
C THR A 105 -4.02 -4.37 -19.38
N ALA A 106 -3.07 -5.15 -18.88
CA ALA A 106 -2.10 -4.69 -17.89
C ALA A 106 -1.20 -3.61 -18.47
N THR A 107 -0.95 -2.60 -17.65
CA THR A 107 -0.16 -1.44 -18.05
C THR A 107 1.31 -1.76 -18.20
N THR A 108 1.84 -2.59 -17.31
CA THR A 108 3.27 -2.93 -17.31
C THR A 108 3.46 -4.42 -17.21
N TYR A 109 3.99 -5.01 -18.28
CA TYR A 109 4.65 -6.30 -18.19
C TYR A 109 6.15 -6.08 -18.18
N SER A 110 6.83 -6.48 -17.12
CA SER A 110 8.26 -6.71 -17.15
C SER A 110 8.52 -7.93 -18.05
N GLN A 111 9.07 -7.72 -19.20
CA GLN A 111 9.54 -8.82 -20.04
C GLN A 111 10.81 -9.39 -19.42
N GLY A 112 10.64 -10.34 -18.54
CA GLY A 112 11.55 -11.30 -17.97
C GLY A 112 13.06 -11.02 -17.98
N HIS A 113 13.66 -11.20 -16.81
CA HIS A 113 15.05 -11.50 -16.53
C HIS A 113 16.10 -10.38 -16.66
N GLY A 114 16.38 -9.76 -15.55
CA GLY A 114 17.77 -9.44 -15.18
C GLY A 114 18.35 -8.12 -15.64
N SER A 115 17.69 -7.28 -16.33
CA SER A 115 18.18 -5.92 -16.59
C SER A 115 17.01 -4.97 -16.82
N GLY A 116 16.44 -4.52 -15.76
CA GLY A 116 15.69 -3.26 -15.55
C GLY A 116 15.05 -2.49 -16.70
N GLY A 117 14.70 -3.11 -17.82
CA GLY A 117 14.14 -2.43 -18.96
C GLY A 117 12.71 -2.91 -19.21
N TYR A 118 11.74 -2.03 -19.02
CA TYR A 118 10.41 -2.17 -19.62
C TYR A 118 10.56 -1.94 -21.11
N SER A 119 10.92 -3.00 -21.85
CA SER A 119 11.24 -2.89 -23.25
C SER A 119 10.00 -2.54 -24.08
N GLY A 120 10.04 -1.43 -24.78
CA GLY A 120 9.21 -1.14 -25.94
C GLY A 120 7.95 -0.30 -25.71
N ARG A 121 7.58 0.11 -24.48
CA ARG A 121 6.47 1.05 -24.24
C ARG A 121 7.01 2.45 -23.94
N ARG A 122 6.33 3.48 -24.46
CA ARG A 122 6.63 4.87 -24.10
C ARG A 122 6.22 5.13 -22.64
N ALA A 123 6.98 5.95 -21.93
CA ALA A 123 6.66 6.36 -20.57
C ALA A 123 5.22 6.92 -20.46
N SER A 124 4.79 7.70 -21.44
CA SER A 124 3.43 8.26 -21.53
C SER A 124 2.34 7.18 -21.58
N ASP A 125 2.59 6.04 -22.25
CA ASP A 125 1.62 4.94 -22.35
C ASP A 125 1.50 4.22 -21.01
N VAL A 126 2.62 4.05 -20.31
CA VAL A 126 2.63 3.47 -18.96
C VAL A 126 1.91 4.39 -17.97
N MET A 127 2.15 5.68 -18.04
CA MET A 127 1.48 6.63 -17.14
C MET A 127 -0.03 6.71 -17.41
N ARG A 128 -0.46 6.66 -18.67
CA ARG A 128 -1.89 6.58 -19.03
C ARG A 128 -2.52 5.32 -18.46
N GLY A 129 -1.86 4.17 -18.60
CA GLY A 129 -2.36 2.93 -18.01
C GLY A 129 -2.38 2.94 -16.47
N ALA A 130 -1.38 3.56 -15.83
CA ALA A 130 -1.41 3.77 -14.38
C ALA A 130 -2.60 4.65 -13.94
N GLU A 131 -2.98 5.60 -14.78
CA GLU A 131 -4.20 6.39 -14.57
C GLU A 131 -5.47 5.56 -14.70
N GLU A 132 -5.54 4.64 -15.64
CA GLU A 132 -6.66 3.71 -15.76
C GLU A 132 -6.70 2.74 -14.58
N GLU A 133 -5.55 2.21 -14.13
CA GLU A 133 -5.44 1.37 -12.94
C GLU A 133 -5.83 2.12 -11.65
N ALA A 134 -5.59 3.43 -11.56
CA ALA A 134 -6.11 4.23 -10.46
C ALA A 134 -7.64 4.30 -10.45
N GLY A 135 -8.28 4.24 -11.61
CA GLY A 135 -9.74 4.04 -11.74
C GLY A 135 -10.20 2.70 -11.16
N ASP A 136 -9.43 1.63 -11.38
CA ASP A 136 -9.72 0.32 -10.79
C ASP A 136 -9.68 0.34 -9.26
N VAL A 137 -8.77 1.13 -8.69
CA VAL A 137 -8.66 1.31 -7.23
C VAL A 137 -9.86 2.08 -6.68
N VAL A 138 -10.36 3.08 -7.40
CA VAL A 138 -11.61 3.79 -7.02
C VAL A 138 -12.80 2.83 -7.11
N ALA A 139 -12.88 1.98 -8.13
CA ALA A 139 -13.92 0.96 -8.22
C ALA A 139 -13.85 -0.05 -7.06
N ALA A 140 -12.65 -0.39 -6.59
CA ALA A 140 -12.48 -1.23 -5.41
C ALA A 140 -12.94 -0.53 -4.11
N LEU A 141 -12.74 0.78 -3.99
CA LEU A 141 -13.31 1.58 -2.89
C LEU A 141 -14.85 1.53 -2.93
N GLU A 142 -15.45 1.75 -4.10
CA GLU A 142 -16.90 1.70 -4.28
C GLU A 142 -17.45 0.32 -3.93
N TYR A 143 -16.78 -0.75 -4.36
CA TYR A 143 -17.16 -2.11 -3.98
C TYR A 143 -17.09 -2.32 -2.46
N LEU A 144 -16.03 -1.89 -1.78
CA LEU A 144 -15.93 -2.01 -0.32
C LEU A 144 -17.08 -1.29 0.40
N GLN A 145 -17.51 -0.13 -0.10
CA GLN A 145 -18.63 0.61 0.47
C GLN A 145 -19.98 -0.11 0.34
N THR A 146 -20.11 -1.10 -0.54
CA THR A 146 -21.32 -1.94 -0.63
C THR A 146 -21.38 -3.06 0.41
N LEU A 147 -20.24 -3.35 1.08
CA LEU A 147 -20.15 -4.46 2.03
C LEU A 147 -20.65 -4.04 3.42
N PRO A 148 -21.67 -4.71 3.99
CA PRO A 148 -22.18 -4.38 5.33
C PRO A 148 -21.12 -4.48 6.44
N SER A 149 -20.08 -5.28 6.23
CA SER A 149 -18.96 -5.44 7.17
C SER A 149 -17.92 -4.32 7.13
N VAL A 150 -18.04 -3.39 6.19
CA VAL A 150 -17.07 -2.28 6.00
C VAL A 150 -17.68 -0.97 6.48
N ASP A 151 -16.91 -0.21 7.24
CA ASP A 151 -17.24 1.18 7.53
C ASP A 151 -16.85 2.06 6.32
N PRO A 152 -17.82 2.63 5.59
CA PRO A 152 -17.56 3.39 4.38
C PRO A 152 -16.74 4.67 4.62
N GLU A 153 -16.70 5.15 5.87
CA GLU A 153 -15.93 6.34 6.28
C GLU A 153 -14.51 6.00 6.74
N ARG A 154 -14.10 4.72 6.74
CA ARG A 154 -12.78 4.28 7.23
C ARG A 154 -12.06 3.38 6.22
N ILE A 155 -11.93 3.84 4.96
CA ILE A 155 -11.27 3.10 3.89
C ILE A 155 -9.93 3.75 3.54
N SER A 156 -8.88 2.95 3.50
CA SER A 156 -7.51 3.34 3.17
C SER A 156 -6.98 2.60 1.94
N VAL A 157 -5.90 3.10 1.39
CA VAL A 157 -5.25 2.53 0.21
C VAL A 157 -3.74 2.55 0.34
N GLY A 158 -3.08 1.56 -0.22
CA GLY A 158 -1.62 1.58 -0.32
C GLY A 158 -1.09 0.52 -1.28
N GLY A 159 0.18 0.62 -1.57
CA GLY A 159 0.81 -0.31 -2.49
C GLY A 159 2.31 -0.14 -2.60
N VAL A 160 2.94 -1.07 -3.32
CA VAL A 160 4.38 -1.13 -3.52
C VAL A 160 4.73 -0.74 -4.95
N SER A 161 5.82 0.03 -5.15
CA SER A 161 6.33 0.35 -6.49
C SER A 161 5.25 1.04 -7.36
N LEU A 162 4.94 0.55 -8.55
CA LEU A 162 3.83 1.05 -9.36
C LEU A 162 2.51 1.10 -8.57
N GLY A 163 2.26 0.12 -7.68
CA GLY A 163 1.07 0.13 -6.82
C GLY A 163 1.04 1.31 -5.84
N GLY A 164 2.19 1.76 -5.37
CA GLY A 164 2.31 2.98 -4.56
C GLY A 164 1.97 4.24 -5.36
N LEU A 165 2.48 4.34 -6.60
CA LEU A 165 2.12 5.42 -7.53
C LEU A 165 0.62 5.44 -7.82
N VAL A 166 0.05 4.30 -8.18
CA VAL A 166 -1.39 4.14 -8.46
C VAL A 166 -2.25 4.50 -7.25
N SER A 167 -1.79 4.16 -6.03
CA SER A 167 -2.49 4.53 -4.78
C SER A 167 -2.53 6.05 -4.57
N ILE A 168 -1.43 6.76 -4.83
CA ILE A 168 -1.38 8.23 -4.81
C ILE A 168 -2.32 8.82 -5.87
N MET A 169 -2.32 8.27 -7.09
CA MET A 169 -3.22 8.70 -8.16
C MET A 169 -4.69 8.51 -7.78
N ALA A 170 -5.06 7.36 -7.23
CA ALA A 170 -6.42 7.06 -6.79
C ALA A 170 -6.88 8.02 -5.68
N ALA A 171 -6.04 8.24 -4.66
CA ALA A 171 -6.35 9.17 -3.57
C ALA A 171 -6.40 10.64 -4.02
N SER A 172 -5.73 10.99 -5.10
CA SER A 172 -5.84 12.32 -5.71
C SER A 172 -7.15 12.54 -6.47
N ARG A 173 -7.83 11.46 -6.86
CA ARG A 173 -9.10 11.48 -7.58
C ARG A 173 -10.30 11.38 -6.66
N ASP A 174 -10.13 10.74 -5.52
CA ASP A 174 -11.23 10.45 -4.62
C ASP A 174 -10.87 10.77 -3.16
N ALA A 175 -11.59 11.74 -2.60
CA ALA A 175 -11.38 12.23 -1.24
C ALA A 175 -11.97 11.29 -0.16
N ARG A 176 -12.64 10.20 -0.55
CA ARG A 176 -13.18 9.20 0.38
C ARG A 176 -12.09 8.34 1.02
N PHE A 177 -10.89 8.25 0.44
CA PHE A 177 -9.76 7.63 1.11
C PHE A 177 -9.36 8.43 2.37
N LYS A 178 -9.17 7.72 3.49
CA LYS A 178 -8.87 8.33 4.80
C LYS A 178 -7.41 8.19 5.22
N ALA A 179 -6.65 7.32 4.58
CA ALA A 179 -5.20 7.19 4.74
C ALA A 179 -4.58 6.58 3.48
N VAL A 180 -3.34 6.94 3.18
CA VAL A 180 -2.61 6.46 2.00
C VAL A 180 -1.23 6.00 2.40
N ILE A 181 -0.80 4.82 1.92
CA ILE A 181 0.57 4.32 2.10
C ILE A 181 1.25 4.12 0.74
N SER A 182 2.36 4.79 0.51
CA SER A 182 3.21 4.62 -0.68
C SER A 182 4.52 3.97 -0.28
N MET A 183 4.74 2.72 -0.67
CA MET A 183 5.94 1.93 -0.37
C MET A 183 6.83 1.86 -1.61
N ALA A 184 7.95 2.58 -1.61
CA ALA A 184 8.83 2.73 -2.78
C ALA A 184 8.02 3.05 -4.05
N GLY A 185 7.03 3.96 -3.91
CA GLY A 185 6.01 4.20 -4.94
C GLY A 185 6.55 5.06 -6.06
N GLY A 186 6.44 4.57 -7.28
CA GLY A 186 6.91 5.27 -8.45
C GLY A 186 6.96 4.36 -9.68
N TYR A 187 7.54 4.89 -10.74
CA TYR A 187 7.83 4.17 -11.96
C TYR A 187 9.09 4.74 -12.62
N ARG A 188 10.00 3.88 -13.02
CA ARG A 188 11.17 4.24 -13.83
C ARG A 188 11.19 3.48 -15.14
N GLN A 189 11.65 4.15 -16.17
CA GLN A 189 11.91 3.57 -17.47
C GLN A 189 13.40 3.73 -17.80
N GLY A 190 14.01 2.65 -18.23
CA GLY A 190 15.44 2.61 -18.51
C GLY A 190 16.21 1.88 -17.40
N GLY A 191 17.20 1.07 -17.81
CA GLY A 191 18.16 0.45 -16.88
C GLY A 191 19.13 1.48 -16.29
N GLN A 192 20.02 1.02 -15.41
CA GLN A 192 21.09 1.87 -14.85
C GLN A 192 21.85 2.61 -15.96
N GLY A 193 21.84 3.94 -15.90
CA GLY A 193 22.55 4.81 -16.87
C GLY A 193 21.75 5.27 -18.09
N GLY A 194 20.50 4.84 -18.27
CA GLY A 194 19.60 5.34 -19.32
C GLY A 194 18.88 6.63 -18.94
N VAL A 195 18.43 7.38 -19.94
CA VAL A 195 17.53 8.54 -19.71
C VAL A 195 16.20 8.02 -19.21
N ASP A 196 15.79 8.47 -18.03
CA ASP A 196 14.49 8.11 -17.46
C ASP A 196 13.39 9.06 -17.97
N GLU A 197 12.74 8.68 -19.07
CA GLU A 197 11.63 9.44 -19.64
C GLU A 197 10.37 9.45 -18.74
N ALA A 198 10.27 8.54 -17.79
CA ALA A 198 9.12 8.45 -16.90
C ALA A 198 9.19 9.44 -15.75
N TRP A 199 10.39 9.81 -15.30
CA TRP A 199 10.54 10.65 -14.12
C TRP A 199 9.83 12.01 -14.20
N PRO A 200 9.93 12.78 -15.29
CA PRO A 200 9.16 14.03 -15.40
C PRO A 200 7.65 13.83 -15.30
N LEU A 201 7.14 12.71 -15.79
CA LEU A 201 5.71 12.37 -15.71
C LEU A 201 5.30 12.01 -14.29
N VAL A 202 6.12 11.21 -13.59
CA VAL A 202 5.92 10.88 -12.16
C VAL A 202 5.95 12.14 -11.30
N GLN A 203 6.89 13.05 -11.55
CA GLN A 203 6.93 14.36 -10.87
C GLN A 203 5.64 15.17 -11.10
N GLY A 204 5.10 15.12 -12.30
CA GLY A 204 3.80 15.73 -12.62
C GLY A 204 2.67 15.13 -11.76
N VAL A 205 2.66 13.80 -11.58
CA VAL A 205 1.70 13.12 -10.69
C VAL A 205 1.87 13.56 -9.26
N TRP A 206 3.11 13.62 -8.73
CA TRP A 206 3.39 14.07 -7.37
C TRP A 206 2.89 15.48 -7.13
N LYS A 207 3.20 16.41 -8.02
CA LYS A 207 2.79 17.81 -7.95
C LYS A 207 1.28 17.97 -7.99
N ASN A 208 0.61 17.30 -8.93
CA ASN A 208 -0.84 17.39 -9.09
C ASN A 208 -1.59 16.64 -7.98
N GLY A 209 -1.09 15.45 -7.60
CA GLY A 209 -1.65 14.62 -6.54
C GLY A 209 -1.59 15.32 -5.18
N ALA A 210 -0.44 15.91 -4.83
CA ALA A 210 -0.26 16.61 -3.57
C ALA A 210 -1.27 17.77 -3.36
N GLN A 211 -1.74 18.40 -4.44
CA GLN A 211 -2.76 19.44 -4.35
C GLN A 211 -4.15 18.88 -4.00
N LYS A 212 -4.48 17.67 -4.47
CA LYS A 212 -5.82 17.09 -4.45
C LYS A 212 -6.03 16.13 -3.28
N ILE A 213 -5.00 15.37 -2.87
CA ILE A 213 -5.09 14.42 -1.74
C ILE A 213 -5.51 15.16 -0.48
N ARG A 214 -6.49 14.59 0.24
CA ARG A 214 -6.98 15.12 1.52
C ARG A 214 -6.56 14.24 2.69
N ALA A 215 -6.32 12.97 2.43
CA ALA A 215 -5.90 12.00 3.44
C ALA A 215 -4.45 12.22 3.89
N PRO A 216 -4.08 11.85 5.13
CA PRO A 216 -2.70 11.71 5.54
C PRO A 216 -1.98 10.66 4.69
N VAL A 217 -0.70 10.88 4.42
CA VAL A 217 0.13 10.01 3.57
C VAL A 217 1.35 9.52 4.35
N LEU A 218 1.55 8.21 4.36
CA LEU A 218 2.78 7.57 4.82
C LEU A 218 3.62 7.14 3.61
N ILE A 219 4.87 7.60 3.56
CA ILE A 219 5.84 7.25 2.51
C ILE A 219 6.91 6.38 3.16
N LEU A 220 7.10 5.17 2.62
CA LEU A 220 8.09 4.22 3.11
C LEU A 220 9.12 3.93 2.02
N TRP A 221 10.41 4.01 2.39
CA TRP A 221 11.52 3.77 1.47
C TRP A 221 12.66 2.99 2.12
N SER A 222 13.59 2.48 1.31
CA SER A 222 14.86 1.90 1.79
C SER A 222 16.04 2.61 1.12
N LYS A 223 17.12 2.84 1.87
CA LYS A 223 18.31 3.61 1.43
C LYS A 223 18.98 3.07 0.17
N ASN A 224 18.92 1.77 -0.05
CA ASN A 224 19.54 1.12 -1.20
C ASN A 224 18.52 0.63 -2.23
N ASP A 225 17.40 1.34 -2.41
CA ASP A 225 16.50 1.06 -3.52
C ASP A 225 17.21 1.35 -4.84
N MET A 226 17.44 0.29 -5.62
CA MET A 226 18.15 0.38 -6.90
C MET A 226 17.20 0.48 -8.11
N ILE A 227 15.88 0.46 -7.88
CA ILE A 227 14.88 0.56 -8.93
C ILE A 227 14.29 1.96 -8.96
N ILE A 228 13.90 2.48 -7.81
CA ILE A 228 13.32 3.82 -7.65
C ILE A 228 14.10 4.52 -6.54
N ASP A 229 14.82 5.57 -6.89
CA ASP A 229 15.68 6.29 -5.94
C ASP A 229 14.90 6.92 -4.78
N GLU A 230 15.50 6.98 -3.58
CA GLU A 230 14.89 7.61 -2.41
C GLU A 230 14.48 9.08 -2.69
N GLY A 231 15.24 9.77 -3.52
CA GLY A 231 14.94 11.15 -3.91
C GLY A 231 13.56 11.33 -4.53
N GLU A 232 13.01 10.30 -5.17
CA GLU A 232 11.65 10.34 -5.70
C GLU A 232 10.60 10.37 -4.56
N GLY A 233 10.80 9.56 -3.53
CA GLY A 233 9.95 9.60 -2.33
C GLY A 233 10.04 10.94 -1.60
N ARG A 234 11.25 11.51 -1.51
CA ARG A 234 11.46 12.85 -0.91
C ARG A 234 10.83 13.96 -1.74
N GLN A 235 10.78 13.81 -3.06
CA GLN A 235 10.07 14.76 -3.90
C GLN A 235 8.55 14.72 -3.62
N LEU A 236 7.95 13.54 -3.49
CA LEU A 236 6.56 13.39 -3.10
C LEU A 236 6.30 14.02 -1.72
N GLU A 237 7.15 13.73 -0.72
CA GLU A 237 7.07 14.33 0.61
C GLU A 237 7.10 15.86 0.53
N LYS A 238 8.05 16.41 -0.23
CA LYS A 238 8.18 17.86 -0.43
C LYS A 238 6.93 18.49 -1.01
N GLU A 239 6.34 17.88 -2.04
CA GLU A 239 5.13 18.39 -2.67
C GLU A 239 3.93 18.35 -1.71
N LEU A 240 3.76 17.28 -0.93
CA LEU A 240 2.72 17.16 0.07
C LEU A 240 2.87 18.22 1.18
N ARG A 241 4.09 18.38 1.72
CA ARG A 241 4.38 19.41 2.73
C ARG A 241 4.11 20.84 2.21
N ARG A 242 4.50 21.11 0.96
CA ARG A 242 4.28 22.42 0.32
C ARG A 242 2.80 22.78 0.21
N THR A 243 1.92 21.80 0.13
CA THR A 243 0.47 21.99 0.08
C THR A 243 -0.22 21.85 1.44
N GLY A 244 0.55 21.81 2.54
CA GLY A 244 0.03 21.74 3.92
C GLY A 244 -0.59 20.39 4.27
N LYS A 245 -0.26 19.32 3.53
CA LYS A 245 -0.79 17.98 3.79
C LYS A 245 -0.06 17.29 4.93
N SER A 246 -0.80 16.46 5.69
CA SER A 246 -0.20 15.56 6.67
C SER A 246 0.57 14.48 5.94
N VAL A 247 1.88 14.44 6.15
CA VAL A 247 2.77 13.45 5.54
C VAL A 247 3.84 13.01 6.53
N GLU A 248 4.03 11.70 6.59
CA GLU A 248 5.16 11.05 7.27
C GLU A 248 6.00 10.31 6.25
N MET A 249 7.33 10.45 6.34
CA MET A 249 8.26 9.66 5.54
C MET A 249 9.22 8.91 6.45
N LYS A 250 9.36 7.61 6.20
CA LYS A 250 10.35 6.75 6.85
C LYS A 250 11.26 6.12 5.81
N VAL A 251 12.56 6.22 6.06
CA VAL A 251 13.60 5.61 5.24
C VAL A 251 14.31 4.58 6.08
N TYR A 252 14.17 3.33 5.70
CA TYR A 252 14.79 2.20 6.38
C TYR A 252 16.25 2.02 5.94
N PRO A 253 17.09 1.42 6.78
CA PRO A 253 18.44 1.01 6.38
C PRO A 253 18.44 0.16 5.11
N ALA A 254 19.63 -0.03 4.53
CA ALA A 254 19.82 -0.89 3.37
C ALA A 254 19.26 -2.30 3.64
N PHE A 255 18.48 -2.82 2.68
CA PHE A 255 17.92 -4.15 2.75
C PHE A 255 18.51 -5.03 1.65
N ARG A 256 19.33 -6.02 2.05
CA ARG A 256 20.01 -6.93 1.12
C ARG A 256 20.71 -6.18 -0.03
N ASP A 257 20.71 -6.76 -1.21
CA ASP A 257 21.35 -6.20 -2.40
C ASP A 257 20.52 -5.08 -3.06
N ASN A 258 19.23 -5.03 -2.78
CA ASN A 258 18.32 -4.02 -3.34
C ASN A 258 17.15 -3.74 -2.40
N GLY A 259 17.09 -2.54 -1.88
CA GLY A 259 16.08 -2.09 -0.93
C GLY A 259 14.66 -2.04 -1.46
N HIS A 260 14.46 -2.03 -2.79
CA HIS A 260 13.13 -2.07 -3.40
C HIS A 260 12.31 -3.28 -2.95
N PHE A 261 12.99 -4.39 -2.69
CA PHE A 261 12.34 -5.64 -2.29
C PHE A 261 12.02 -5.72 -0.79
N LEU A 262 12.35 -4.72 0.01
CA LEU A 262 11.99 -4.65 1.44
C LEU A 262 10.47 -4.89 1.64
N PHE A 263 9.65 -4.29 0.78
CA PHE A 263 8.19 -4.28 0.94
C PHE A 263 7.49 -5.52 0.35
N SER A 264 8.20 -6.36 -0.38
CA SER A 264 7.64 -7.53 -1.09
C SER A 264 8.18 -8.87 -0.60
N ARG A 265 9.28 -8.89 0.15
CA ARG A 265 9.89 -10.11 0.70
C ARG A 265 9.53 -10.31 2.16
N ALA A 266 9.33 -11.57 2.56
CA ALA A 266 8.90 -11.93 3.92
C ALA A 266 9.86 -11.42 5.00
N GLU A 267 11.17 -11.39 4.72
CA GLU A 267 12.20 -10.92 5.64
C GLU A 267 12.13 -9.41 5.90
N GLY A 268 11.53 -8.66 4.97
CA GLY A 268 11.29 -7.23 5.12
C GLY A 268 10.06 -6.89 5.95
N TYR A 269 9.10 -7.80 6.06
CA TYR A 269 7.83 -7.55 6.74
C TYR A 269 7.98 -7.05 8.17
N PRO A 270 8.83 -7.64 9.03
CA PRO A 270 9.02 -7.15 10.40
C PRO A 270 9.60 -5.72 10.49
N VAL A 271 10.23 -5.24 9.41
CA VAL A 271 10.89 -3.94 9.39
C VAL A 271 9.89 -2.81 9.22
N TYR A 272 8.95 -2.92 8.27
CA TYR A 272 8.06 -1.81 7.91
C TYR A 272 6.61 -1.96 8.37
N ILE A 273 6.13 -3.19 8.58
CA ILE A 273 4.72 -3.43 8.94
C ILE A 273 4.33 -2.74 10.25
N PRO A 274 5.15 -2.73 11.32
CA PRO A 274 4.79 -2.02 12.54
C PRO A 274 4.44 -0.54 12.30
N ASP A 275 5.20 0.14 11.46
CA ASP A 275 4.96 1.54 11.12
C ASP A 275 3.70 1.73 10.27
N ALA A 276 3.51 0.87 9.27
CA ALA A 276 2.31 0.90 8.42
C ALA A 276 1.02 0.65 9.23
N VAL A 277 1.06 -0.32 10.15
CA VAL A 277 -0.06 -0.63 11.05
C VAL A 277 -0.34 0.53 11.99
N SER A 278 0.68 1.05 12.67
CA SER A 278 0.53 2.18 13.59
C SER A 278 -0.08 3.40 12.90
N PHE A 279 0.35 3.70 11.68
CA PHE A 279 -0.20 4.78 10.88
C PHE A 279 -1.70 4.55 10.57
N LEU A 280 -2.08 3.36 10.10
CA LEU A 280 -3.47 3.05 9.77
C LEU A 280 -4.37 3.03 11.01
N GLU A 281 -3.92 2.45 12.12
CA GLU A 281 -4.66 2.45 13.39
C GLU A 281 -4.88 3.88 13.90
N THR A 282 -3.87 4.74 13.80
CA THR A 282 -3.97 6.14 14.20
C THR A 282 -5.05 6.90 13.43
N HIS A 283 -5.23 6.61 12.15
CA HIS A 283 -6.12 7.37 11.28
C HIS A 283 -7.49 6.71 11.04
N LEU A 284 -7.64 5.40 11.33
CA LEU A 284 -8.88 4.68 11.03
C LEU A 284 -9.54 4.00 12.25
N MET A 285 -8.86 3.90 13.39
CA MET A 285 -9.42 3.20 14.57
C MET A 285 -9.78 4.13 15.73
N ARG A 286 -9.80 5.43 15.50
CA ARG A 286 -10.22 6.42 16.51
C ARG A 286 -11.71 6.69 16.40
#